data_60de4f3089b906efa4cbbd11f1f8788b
#
_entry.id   60de4f3089b906efa4cbbd11f1f8788b
#
_cell.length_a   1.000
_cell.length_b   1.000
_cell.length_c   1.000
_cell.angle_alpha   90.00
_cell.angle_beta   90.00
_cell.angle_gamma   90.00
#
_symmetry.space_group_name_H-M   'P 1'
#
loop_
_entity.id
_entity.type
_entity.pdbx_description
1 polymer ?
#
loop_
_entity_poly.entity_id
_entity_poly.type
_entity_poly.pdbx_seq_one_letter_code
_entity_poly.pdbx_strand_id
1 'polypeptide(L)'
;SLAAQDMSDGVIEPFLTYRIIPADDIDQNRFVADMLQLEEEDPKLHIDSANSVRGVNIRLMGDVQQEILQAQIMSRFGYEVRFESGGIIYKETICSAVEGVGHFEPLRHYAEVHLIMRPGERGSGIVTDSMVSEDELSRSWQNLILSHLDERSFRGALIGAPVTDIHITLAAGRAHVKHTEGGDFRQATYRAVRNGLLLAESRILEPWFEFEIKLPGANIGMAMTDIKNGAGSFGEPQVDGELSILKGRAPAVVLLDYQRKLTSYTGGRGHISCVLAGYDTCHNQDEIIKQIAYDPDSDELETGDSVFCCHGAGRIIRWDQVKEHMHIPAMLRDIDAENCSGQSSGVRAGTMSAGRKLTSEAELLAIFERTYGSIDKDKGKKRKAKPSESEYRAMEERKQSLHRLDRVASPDTHFVVDGYNLINAEPHMKELAHTDIGA
;
A
#
# COMPACT_ATOMS: atom_id res chain seq x y z
N SER A 1 -24.55 -30.41 -19.75
CA SER A 1 -24.45 -29.28 -18.80
C SER A 1 -22.99 -28.90 -18.71
N LEU A 2 -22.58 -27.91 -19.50
CA LEU A 2 -21.29 -27.25 -19.42
C LEU A 2 -21.35 -26.31 -18.22
N ALA A 3 -20.50 -26.54 -17.22
CA ALA A 3 -20.31 -25.62 -16.14
C ALA A 3 -19.79 -24.30 -16.73
N ALA A 4 -20.50 -23.21 -16.48
CA ALA A 4 -20.01 -21.86 -16.68
C ALA A 4 -18.82 -21.70 -15.73
N GLN A 5 -17.62 -21.61 -16.28
CA GLN A 5 -16.47 -21.09 -15.55
C GLN A 5 -16.76 -19.60 -15.27
N ASP A 6 -16.80 -19.25 -14.01
CA ASP A 6 -16.77 -17.88 -13.54
C ASP A 6 -15.53 -17.21 -14.16
N MET A 7 -15.77 -16.42 -15.17
CA MET A 7 -14.85 -15.36 -15.57
C MET A 7 -15.01 -14.25 -14.55
N SER A 8 -14.32 -14.34 -13.43
CA SER A 8 -14.02 -13.15 -12.64
C SER A 8 -13.32 -12.19 -13.58
N ASP A 9 -13.89 -11.02 -13.81
CA ASP A 9 -13.25 -9.90 -14.49
C ASP A 9 -11.95 -9.56 -13.73
N GLY A 10 -10.88 -10.25 -14.08
CA GLY A 10 -9.54 -9.92 -13.61
C GLY A 10 -9.20 -8.56 -14.19
N VAL A 11 -9.27 -7.53 -13.36
CA VAL A 11 -8.84 -6.19 -13.73
C VAL A 11 -7.37 -6.29 -14.11
N ILE A 12 -7.07 -6.28 -15.41
CA ILE A 12 -5.69 -6.31 -15.89
C ILE A 12 -5.02 -5.00 -15.45
N GLU A 13 -4.04 -5.12 -14.56
CA GLU A 13 -3.22 -3.98 -14.14
C GLU A 13 -2.11 -3.71 -15.16
N PRO A 14 -1.76 -2.43 -15.40
CA PRO A 14 -0.59 -2.08 -16.18
C PRO A 14 0.69 -2.63 -15.54
N PHE A 15 1.58 -3.21 -16.37
CA PHE A 15 2.83 -3.83 -15.92
C PHE A 15 4.08 -3.18 -16.52
N LEU A 16 3.92 -2.17 -17.39
CA LEU A 16 5.00 -1.41 -18.00
C LEU A 16 4.97 0.04 -17.49
N THR A 17 6.14 0.58 -17.24
CA THR A 17 6.33 2.01 -16.98
C THR A 17 6.89 2.67 -18.23
N TYR A 18 6.34 3.83 -18.59
CA TYR A 18 6.87 4.70 -19.62
C TYR A 18 7.08 6.09 -19.03
N ARG A 19 8.10 6.77 -19.52
CA ARG A 19 8.30 8.18 -19.24
C ARG A 19 7.78 8.99 -20.42
N ILE A 20 6.83 9.88 -20.15
CA ILE A 20 6.33 10.83 -21.15
C ILE A 20 7.11 12.13 -21.00
N ILE A 21 7.71 12.59 -22.09
CA ILE A 21 8.45 13.84 -22.16
C ILE A 21 7.73 14.78 -23.13
N PRO A 22 7.30 15.97 -22.67
CA PRO A 22 6.70 16.98 -23.54
C PRO A 22 7.74 17.63 -24.46
N ALA A 23 7.29 18.27 -25.53
CA ALA A 23 8.12 19.13 -26.37
C ALA A 23 8.77 20.26 -25.55
N ASP A 24 9.86 20.84 -26.07
CA ASP A 24 10.74 21.74 -25.29
C ASP A 24 10.11 23.07 -24.87
N ASP A 25 9.04 23.50 -25.53
CA ASP A 25 8.32 24.75 -25.32
C ASP A 25 7.21 24.70 -24.27
N ILE A 26 6.97 23.52 -23.66
CA ILE A 26 5.88 23.33 -22.71
C ILE A 26 6.40 23.42 -21.26
N ASP A 27 5.71 24.23 -20.46
CA ASP A 27 5.98 24.34 -19.02
C ASP A 27 5.68 23.04 -18.29
N GLN A 28 6.64 22.61 -17.43
CA GLN A 28 6.55 21.35 -16.70
C GLN A 28 5.33 21.28 -15.77
N ASN A 29 4.98 22.36 -15.08
CA ASN A 29 3.86 22.37 -14.13
C ASN A 29 2.53 22.23 -14.87
N ARG A 30 2.41 22.91 -16.01
CA ARG A 30 1.24 22.77 -16.87
C ARG A 30 1.13 21.35 -17.41
N PHE A 31 2.25 20.78 -17.89
CA PHE A 31 2.27 19.41 -18.38
C PHE A 31 1.82 18.39 -17.31
N VAL A 32 2.34 18.51 -16.07
CA VAL A 32 1.93 17.65 -14.96
C VAL A 32 0.43 17.80 -14.67
N ALA A 33 -0.11 19.03 -14.65
CA ALA A 33 -1.53 19.26 -14.42
C ALA A 33 -2.41 18.63 -15.51
N ASP A 34 -2.01 18.75 -16.79
CA ASP A 34 -2.72 18.15 -17.92
C ASP A 34 -2.68 16.61 -17.85
N MET A 35 -1.56 16.02 -17.42
CA MET A 35 -1.46 14.56 -17.23
C MET A 35 -2.31 14.07 -16.05
N LEU A 36 -2.31 14.77 -14.91
CA LEU A 36 -3.18 14.44 -13.77
C LEU A 36 -4.67 14.47 -14.15
N GLN A 37 -5.08 15.36 -15.06
CA GLN A 37 -6.43 15.36 -15.60
C GLN A 37 -6.76 14.07 -16.37
N LEU A 38 -5.79 13.47 -17.07
CA LEU A 38 -5.98 12.16 -17.73
C LEU A 38 -6.06 11.02 -16.70
N GLU A 39 -5.32 11.11 -15.59
CA GLU A 39 -5.39 10.13 -14.51
C GLU A 39 -6.76 10.15 -13.79
N GLU A 40 -7.40 11.31 -13.66
CA GLU A 40 -8.76 11.39 -13.12
C GLU A 40 -9.77 10.58 -13.97
N GLU A 41 -9.54 10.47 -15.27
CA GLU A 41 -10.39 9.69 -16.19
C GLU A 41 -9.99 8.20 -16.25
N ASP A 42 -8.70 7.92 -16.20
CA ASP A 42 -8.13 6.57 -16.15
C ASP A 42 -7.13 6.42 -15.00
N PRO A 43 -7.57 6.09 -13.79
CA PRO A 43 -6.71 5.94 -12.61
C PRO A 43 -5.61 4.88 -12.77
N LYS A 44 -5.72 3.97 -13.77
CA LYS A 44 -4.70 2.95 -14.04
C LYS A 44 -3.41 3.53 -14.63
N LEU A 45 -3.44 4.75 -15.16
CA LEU A 45 -2.25 5.41 -15.71
C LEU A 45 -1.19 5.67 -14.64
N HIS A 46 -1.57 5.87 -13.39
CA HIS A 46 -0.68 6.13 -12.24
C HIS A 46 0.45 7.10 -12.60
N ILE A 47 0.12 8.38 -12.58
CA ILE A 47 1.05 9.44 -12.96
C ILE A 47 1.96 9.80 -11.79
N ASP A 48 3.27 9.63 -11.98
CA ASP A 48 4.29 10.00 -11.00
C ASP A 48 5.23 11.05 -11.58
N SER A 49 5.21 12.24 -10.98
CA SER A 49 6.09 13.37 -11.33
C SER A 49 7.23 13.57 -10.32
N ALA A 50 7.24 12.85 -9.19
CA ALA A 50 8.12 13.15 -8.05
C ALA A 50 9.61 12.99 -8.36
N ASN A 51 9.98 12.07 -9.25
CA ASN A 51 11.37 11.76 -9.59
C ASN A 51 11.81 12.23 -10.97
N SER A 52 11.04 13.10 -11.62
CA SER A 52 11.30 13.53 -13.00
C SER A 52 11.72 14.99 -13.05
N VAL A 53 12.95 15.27 -13.51
CA VAL A 53 13.40 16.65 -13.81
C VAL A 53 12.55 17.25 -14.93
N ARG A 54 12.08 16.42 -15.87
CA ARG A 54 11.19 16.80 -16.96
C ARG A 54 10.35 15.59 -17.38
N GLY A 55 9.04 15.82 -17.60
CA GLY A 55 8.08 14.77 -17.96
C GLY A 55 7.47 14.10 -16.74
N VAL A 56 6.76 13.01 -16.96
CA VAL A 56 6.10 12.18 -15.93
C VAL A 56 6.27 10.70 -16.25
N ASN A 57 6.28 9.86 -15.23
CA ASN A 57 6.20 8.42 -15.40
C ASN A 57 4.73 7.99 -15.38
N ILE A 58 4.37 7.07 -16.27
CA ILE A 58 3.04 6.49 -16.36
C ILE A 58 3.11 4.97 -16.46
N ARG A 59 2.00 4.31 -16.17
CA ARG A 59 1.86 2.86 -16.31
C ARG A 59 0.99 2.52 -17.50
N LEU A 60 1.47 1.64 -18.39
CA LEU A 60 0.74 1.17 -19.59
C LEU A 60 0.81 -0.35 -19.71
N MET A 61 -0.11 -0.92 -20.48
CA MET A 61 -0.14 -2.34 -20.81
C MET A 61 0.68 -2.69 -22.07
N GLY A 62 1.04 -1.69 -22.88
CA GLY A 62 1.83 -1.91 -24.10
C GLY A 62 1.72 -0.77 -25.13
N ASP A 63 2.34 -1.00 -26.29
CA ASP A 63 2.53 0.02 -27.34
C ASP A 63 1.22 0.59 -27.91
N VAL A 64 0.17 -0.23 -28.00
CA VAL A 64 -1.15 0.23 -28.50
C VAL A 64 -1.75 1.30 -27.59
N GLN A 65 -1.65 1.11 -26.27
CA GLN A 65 -2.14 2.11 -25.30
C GLN A 65 -1.29 3.38 -25.36
N GLN A 66 0.02 3.26 -25.60
CA GLN A 66 0.93 4.38 -25.82
C GLN A 66 0.50 5.23 -27.02
N GLU A 67 0.19 4.62 -28.16
CA GLU A 67 -0.26 5.33 -29.38
C GLU A 67 -1.59 6.04 -29.14
N ILE A 68 -2.54 5.39 -28.47
CA ILE A 68 -3.83 5.99 -28.10
C ILE A 68 -3.62 7.21 -27.20
N LEU A 69 -2.79 7.08 -26.17
CA LEU A 69 -2.52 8.18 -25.23
C LEU A 69 -1.81 9.35 -25.92
N GLN A 70 -0.88 9.07 -26.84
CA GLN A 70 -0.21 10.10 -27.65
C GLN A 70 -1.23 10.89 -28.48
N ALA A 71 -2.17 10.19 -29.13
CA ALA A 71 -3.25 10.81 -29.90
C ALA A 71 -4.21 11.64 -29.00
N GLN A 72 -4.53 11.14 -27.80
CA GLN A 72 -5.34 11.88 -26.81
C GLN A 72 -4.65 13.17 -26.36
N ILE A 73 -3.38 13.12 -25.99
CA ILE A 73 -2.60 14.31 -25.56
C ILE A 73 -2.57 15.35 -26.68
N MET A 74 -2.29 14.92 -27.92
CA MET A 74 -2.29 15.82 -29.06
C MET A 74 -3.66 16.45 -29.30
N SER A 75 -4.75 15.67 -29.25
CA SER A 75 -6.09 16.18 -29.55
C SER A 75 -6.65 17.09 -28.46
N ARG A 76 -6.30 16.86 -27.20
CA ARG A 76 -6.86 17.63 -26.04
C ARG A 76 -6.02 18.83 -25.66
N PHE A 77 -4.72 18.67 -25.64
CA PHE A 77 -3.79 19.68 -25.14
C PHE A 77 -2.96 20.35 -26.25
N GLY A 78 -2.95 19.76 -27.47
CA GLY A 78 -2.37 20.39 -28.67
C GLY A 78 -0.85 20.35 -28.75
N TYR A 79 -0.18 19.43 -28.05
CA TYR A 79 1.28 19.30 -28.10
C TYR A 79 1.74 17.84 -28.30
N GLU A 80 2.93 17.71 -28.85
CA GLU A 80 3.57 16.42 -29.06
C GLU A 80 4.32 15.96 -27.82
N VAL A 81 4.30 14.64 -27.60
CA VAL A 81 5.04 13.97 -26.52
C VAL A 81 5.89 12.84 -27.07
N ARG A 82 6.98 12.54 -26.39
CA ARG A 82 7.80 11.35 -26.64
C ARG A 82 7.70 10.41 -25.46
N PHE A 83 7.66 9.12 -25.76
CA PHE A 83 7.68 8.05 -24.76
C PHE A 83 9.06 7.42 -24.71
N GLU A 84 9.63 7.36 -23.53
CA GLU A 84 10.81 6.54 -23.25
C GLU A 84 10.36 5.33 -22.44
N SER A 85 10.85 4.14 -22.79
CA SER A 85 10.56 2.93 -22.03
C SER A 85 11.21 3.02 -20.65
N GLY A 86 10.40 2.92 -19.60
CA GLY A 86 10.85 2.88 -18.20
C GLY A 86 11.12 1.46 -17.71
N GLY A 87 10.68 0.44 -18.44
CA GLY A 87 10.83 -0.96 -18.08
C GLY A 87 9.58 -1.58 -17.46
N ILE A 88 9.74 -2.77 -16.89
CA ILE A 88 8.66 -3.49 -16.21
C ILE A 88 8.45 -2.96 -14.79
N ILE A 89 7.23 -3.08 -14.30
CA ILE A 89 6.88 -2.76 -12.92
C ILE A 89 7.15 -3.99 -12.07
N TYR A 90 8.06 -3.88 -11.11
CA TYR A 90 8.28 -4.90 -10.10
C TYR A 90 7.33 -4.73 -8.93
N LYS A 91 7.08 -5.82 -8.20
CA LYS A 91 6.41 -5.83 -6.89
C LYS A 91 7.32 -6.53 -5.87
N GLU A 92 7.00 -6.40 -4.59
CA GLU A 92 7.70 -7.12 -3.53
C GLU A 92 6.72 -7.92 -2.68
N THR A 93 7.21 -9.02 -2.10
CA THR A 93 6.47 -9.83 -1.14
C THR A 93 7.42 -10.37 -0.07
N ILE A 94 6.88 -10.93 1.01
CA ILE A 94 7.67 -11.60 2.05
C ILE A 94 7.68 -13.10 1.84
N CYS A 95 8.71 -13.78 2.35
CA CYS A 95 8.89 -15.23 2.24
C CYS A 95 8.63 -15.98 3.54
N SER A 96 8.64 -15.29 4.68
CA SER A 96 8.48 -15.86 6.00
C SER A 96 7.51 -15.04 6.86
N ALA A 97 6.95 -15.65 7.88
CA ALA A 97 6.12 -14.95 8.86
C ALA A 97 6.99 -14.01 9.71
N VAL A 98 6.49 -12.81 9.95
CA VAL A 98 7.18 -11.81 10.76
C VAL A 98 6.17 -11.02 11.60
N GLU A 99 6.60 -10.52 12.75
CA GLU A 99 5.85 -9.58 13.57
C GLU A 99 6.45 -8.19 13.41
N GLY A 100 5.65 -7.28 12.85
CA GLY A 100 5.97 -5.87 12.78
C GLY A 100 5.35 -5.12 13.96
N VAL A 101 6.16 -4.28 14.61
CA VAL A 101 5.75 -3.50 15.77
C VAL A 101 5.89 -2.02 15.47
N GLY A 102 4.82 -1.28 15.69
CA GLY A 102 4.82 0.17 15.58
C GLY A 102 4.36 0.83 16.87
N HIS A 103 5.19 1.71 17.40
CA HIS A 103 4.89 2.48 18.60
C HIS A 103 4.97 3.97 18.31
N PHE A 104 3.97 4.71 18.76
CA PHE A 104 3.91 6.16 18.59
C PHE A 104 3.47 6.83 19.89
N GLU A 105 4.44 7.40 20.60
CA GLU A 105 4.25 8.01 21.92
C GLU A 105 5.02 9.34 22.03
N PRO A 106 4.74 10.34 21.18
CA PRO A 106 5.18 11.70 21.47
C PRO A 106 4.39 12.28 22.64
N LEU A 107 4.78 13.45 23.13
CA LEU A 107 4.16 14.07 24.32
C LEU A 107 2.63 14.13 24.18
N ARG A 108 1.91 13.49 25.13
CA ARG A 108 0.44 13.38 25.21
C ARG A 108 -0.24 12.55 24.10
N HIS A 109 0.51 11.73 23.40
CA HIS A 109 -0.02 10.77 22.43
C HIS A 109 0.41 9.36 22.81
N TYR A 110 -0.35 8.34 22.44
CA TYR A 110 0.00 6.95 22.68
C TYR A 110 -0.75 6.02 21.75
N ALA A 111 -0.02 5.23 21.00
CA ALA A 111 -0.54 4.09 20.27
C ALA A 111 0.54 3.03 20.07
N GLU A 112 0.19 1.76 20.25
CA GLU A 112 1.04 0.62 19.91
C GLU A 112 0.25 -0.39 19.11
N VAL A 113 0.84 -0.89 18.01
CA VAL A 113 0.22 -1.81 17.07
C VAL A 113 1.21 -2.94 16.77
N HIS A 114 0.74 -4.17 16.89
CA HIS A 114 1.46 -5.39 16.51
C HIS A 114 0.74 -6.06 15.35
N LEU A 115 1.45 -6.25 14.25
CA LEU A 115 0.95 -6.88 13.03
C LEU A 115 1.73 -8.16 12.77
N ILE A 116 1.04 -9.28 12.62
CA ILE A 116 1.63 -10.51 12.11
C ILE A 116 1.43 -10.52 10.61
N MET A 117 2.54 -10.54 9.89
CA MET A 117 2.56 -10.55 8.44
C MET A 117 3.03 -11.92 7.95
N ARG A 118 2.27 -12.54 7.06
CA ARG A 118 2.56 -13.85 6.48
C ARG A 118 2.53 -13.77 4.96
N PRO A 119 3.32 -14.62 4.25
CA PRO A 119 3.17 -14.76 2.81
C PRO A 119 1.74 -15.13 2.44
N GLY A 120 1.16 -14.43 1.47
CA GLY A 120 -0.13 -14.72 0.85
C GLY A 120 0.02 -15.57 -0.41
N GLU A 121 -1.12 -15.99 -0.97
CA GLU A 121 -1.16 -16.64 -2.27
C GLU A 121 -0.82 -15.65 -3.39
N ARG A 122 -0.25 -16.14 -4.49
CA ARG A 122 0.07 -15.28 -5.64
C ARG A 122 -1.19 -14.67 -6.24
N GLY A 123 -1.17 -13.34 -6.38
CA GLY A 123 -2.29 -12.56 -6.87
C GLY A 123 -3.36 -12.23 -5.82
N SER A 124 -3.15 -12.58 -4.55
CA SER A 124 -4.10 -12.26 -3.47
C SER A 124 -4.05 -10.79 -3.03
N GLY A 125 -3.02 -10.05 -3.42
CA GLY A 125 -2.82 -8.68 -2.95
C GLY A 125 -2.48 -8.61 -1.46
N ILE A 126 -2.97 -7.59 -0.77
CA ILE A 126 -2.87 -7.47 0.69
C ILE A 126 -4.22 -7.87 1.28
N VAL A 127 -4.21 -8.89 2.13
CA VAL A 127 -5.39 -9.35 2.88
C VAL A 127 -5.21 -8.96 4.33
N THR A 128 -6.22 -8.34 4.92
CA THR A 128 -6.17 -7.81 6.29
C THR A 128 -7.23 -8.44 7.18
N ASP A 129 -6.87 -8.78 8.42
CA ASP A 129 -7.81 -9.23 9.44
C ASP A 129 -7.38 -8.82 10.86
N SER A 130 -8.19 -9.15 11.86
CA SER A 130 -7.90 -8.91 13.28
C SER A 130 -8.23 -10.13 14.11
N MET A 131 -7.30 -10.52 14.98
CA MET A 131 -7.49 -11.54 16.01
C MET A 131 -7.65 -10.97 17.42
N VAL A 132 -7.61 -9.63 17.56
CA VAL A 132 -7.68 -8.95 18.85
C VAL A 132 -9.10 -8.99 19.41
N SER A 133 -9.24 -9.28 20.70
CA SER A 133 -10.53 -9.23 21.38
C SER A 133 -11.02 -7.79 21.60
N GLU A 134 -12.34 -7.59 21.68
CA GLU A 134 -12.91 -6.25 21.96
C GLU A 134 -12.61 -5.78 23.41
N ASP A 135 -12.29 -6.70 24.31
CA ASP A 135 -11.88 -6.40 25.68
C ASP A 135 -10.46 -5.81 25.74
N GLU A 136 -9.61 -6.14 24.78
CA GLU A 136 -8.23 -5.63 24.70
C GLU A 136 -8.15 -4.33 23.89
N LEU A 137 -8.82 -4.28 22.75
CA LEU A 137 -8.90 -3.10 21.90
C LEU A 137 -10.31 -2.99 21.30
N SER A 138 -10.98 -1.87 21.54
CA SER A 138 -12.34 -1.67 21.05
C SER A 138 -12.44 -1.85 19.52
N ARG A 139 -13.58 -2.34 19.04
CA ARG A 139 -13.83 -2.60 17.62
C ARG A 139 -13.61 -1.36 16.73
N SER A 140 -13.91 -0.18 17.26
CA SER A 140 -13.69 1.08 16.53
C SER A 140 -12.22 1.32 16.23
N TRP A 141 -11.32 1.05 17.18
CA TRP A 141 -9.88 1.17 16.97
C TRP A 141 -9.34 0.07 16.05
N GLN A 142 -9.84 -1.16 16.17
CA GLN A 142 -9.47 -2.24 15.26
C GLN A 142 -9.84 -1.88 13.81
N ASN A 143 -11.07 -1.45 13.56
CA ASN A 143 -11.52 -1.04 12.22
C ASN A 143 -10.71 0.14 11.68
N LEU A 144 -10.31 1.08 12.54
CA LEU A 144 -9.47 2.20 12.14
C LEU A 144 -8.08 1.73 11.71
N ILE A 145 -7.45 0.82 12.45
CA ILE A 145 -6.15 0.22 12.10
C ILE A 145 -6.27 -0.51 10.75
N LEU A 146 -7.30 -1.34 10.56
CA LEU A 146 -7.51 -2.05 9.30
C LEU A 146 -7.72 -1.07 8.14
N SER A 147 -8.49 0.00 8.33
CA SER A 147 -8.65 1.04 7.29
C SER A 147 -7.33 1.71 6.91
N HIS A 148 -6.41 1.90 7.87
CA HIS A 148 -5.09 2.44 7.59
C HIS A 148 -4.19 1.46 6.81
N LEU A 149 -4.43 0.16 6.89
CA LEU A 149 -3.75 -0.83 6.05
C LEU A 149 -4.24 -0.79 4.59
N ASP A 150 -5.50 -0.40 4.37
CA ASP A 150 -6.12 -0.38 3.04
C ASP A 150 -5.98 0.99 2.32
N GLU A 151 -5.68 2.08 3.06
CA GLU A 151 -5.71 3.44 2.50
C GLU A 151 -4.53 3.78 1.59
N ARG A 152 -3.47 2.97 1.57
CA ARG A 152 -2.27 3.23 0.77
C ARG A 152 -1.54 1.96 0.34
N SER A 153 -0.75 2.07 -0.73
CA SER A 153 0.23 1.06 -1.11
C SER A 153 1.50 1.22 -0.29
N PHE A 154 2.01 0.12 0.28
CA PHE A 154 3.26 0.09 1.05
C PHE A 154 4.45 -0.24 0.15
N ARG A 155 5.60 0.36 0.43
CA ARG A 155 6.85 0.09 -0.27
C ARG A 155 7.62 -1.05 0.39
N GLY A 156 8.15 -1.95 -0.41
CA GLY A 156 9.00 -3.03 0.05
C GLY A 156 10.38 -2.56 0.53
N ALA A 157 11.14 -3.48 1.08
CA ALA A 157 12.45 -3.19 1.68
C ALA A 157 13.63 -3.42 0.73
N LEU A 158 13.44 -4.11 -0.42
CA LEU A 158 14.53 -4.45 -1.34
C LEU A 158 14.79 -3.37 -2.39
N ILE A 159 13.75 -2.91 -3.05
CA ILE A 159 13.83 -1.93 -4.14
C ILE A 159 12.80 -0.80 -4.03
N GLY A 160 12.01 -0.79 -2.94
CA GLY A 160 10.94 0.18 -2.74
C GLY A 160 9.72 -0.04 -3.65
N ALA A 161 9.59 -1.21 -4.26
CA ALA A 161 8.46 -1.56 -5.10
C ALA A 161 7.19 -1.80 -4.26
N PRO A 162 5.98 -1.66 -4.85
CA PRO A 162 4.74 -1.91 -4.13
C PRO A 162 4.68 -3.35 -3.60
N VAL A 163 4.26 -3.48 -2.34
CA VAL A 163 4.11 -4.78 -1.66
C VAL A 163 2.80 -5.44 -2.07
N THR A 164 2.81 -6.76 -2.27
CA THR A 164 1.65 -7.58 -2.62
C THR A 164 1.78 -9.00 -2.05
N ASP A 165 0.69 -9.76 -2.10
CA ASP A 165 0.64 -11.18 -1.71
C ASP A 165 1.09 -11.39 -0.25
N ILE A 166 0.53 -10.58 0.65
CA ILE A 166 0.78 -10.61 2.09
C ILE A 166 -0.54 -10.64 2.83
N HIS A 167 -0.62 -11.51 3.84
CA HIS A 167 -1.70 -11.51 4.82
C HIS A 167 -1.23 -10.81 6.09
N ILE A 168 -1.91 -9.73 6.47
CA ILE A 168 -1.59 -8.89 7.63
C ILE A 168 -2.70 -9.05 8.68
N THR A 169 -2.36 -9.66 9.81
CA THR A 169 -3.27 -9.86 10.94
C THR A 169 -2.93 -8.89 12.07
N LEU A 170 -3.89 -8.07 12.49
CA LEU A 170 -3.75 -7.30 13.73
C LEU A 170 -3.74 -8.27 14.91
N ALA A 171 -2.56 -8.46 15.54
CA ALA A 171 -2.35 -9.40 16.62
C ALA A 171 -2.52 -8.78 18.00
N ALA A 172 -2.11 -7.54 18.18
CA ALA A 172 -2.32 -6.78 19.41
C ALA A 172 -2.33 -5.27 19.10
N GLY A 173 -3.00 -4.52 19.97
CA GLY A 173 -3.00 -3.07 19.90
C GLY A 173 -3.35 -2.47 21.24
N ARG A 174 -2.81 -1.28 21.51
CA ARG A 174 -3.05 -0.61 22.77
C ARG A 174 -3.31 0.88 22.58
N ALA A 175 -4.36 1.34 23.25
CA ALA A 175 -4.75 2.73 23.33
C ALA A 175 -4.65 3.23 24.77
N HIS A 176 -4.47 4.53 24.95
CA HIS A 176 -4.60 5.19 26.24
C HIS A 176 -5.84 6.10 26.23
N VAL A 177 -6.74 5.92 27.22
CA VAL A 177 -8.06 6.57 27.25
C VAL A 177 -8.05 8.10 27.08
N LYS A 178 -6.96 8.77 27.48
CA LYS A 178 -6.85 10.24 27.46
C LYS A 178 -5.90 10.78 26.39
N HIS A 179 -5.09 9.92 25.80
CA HIS A 179 -3.94 10.33 25.00
C HIS A 179 -3.89 9.65 23.61
N THR A 180 -4.85 8.81 23.28
CA THR A 180 -4.93 8.20 21.97
C THR A 180 -5.92 8.93 21.09
N GLU A 181 -5.45 9.40 19.94
CA GLU A 181 -6.23 9.97 18.86
C GLU A 181 -6.13 9.08 17.61
N GLY A 182 -7.06 9.26 16.64
CA GLY A 182 -7.06 8.44 15.42
C GLY A 182 -5.76 8.53 14.63
N GLY A 183 -5.13 9.70 14.60
CA GLY A 183 -3.85 9.92 13.94
C GLY A 183 -2.68 9.14 14.55
N ASP A 184 -2.75 8.81 15.84
CA ASP A 184 -1.70 8.04 16.53
C ASP A 184 -1.67 6.60 16.03
N PHE A 185 -2.85 5.99 15.85
CA PHE A 185 -2.96 4.66 15.25
C PHE A 185 -2.51 4.62 13.79
N ARG A 186 -2.76 5.68 13.01
CA ARG A 186 -2.19 5.78 11.65
C ARG A 186 -0.67 5.71 11.70
N GLN A 187 -0.05 6.50 12.56
CA GLN A 187 1.40 6.54 12.71
C GLN A 187 1.97 5.19 13.21
N ALA A 188 1.33 4.58 14.20
CA ALA A 188 1.75 3.28 14.73
C ALA A 188 1.57 2.17 13.68
N THR A 189 0.45 2.14 12.94
CA THR A 189 0.18 1.14 11.89
C THR A 189 1.21 1.19 10.77
N TYR A 190 1.52 2.38 10.24
CA TYR A 190 2.52 2.52 9.17
C TYR A 190 3.91 2.08 9.62
N ARG A 191 4.30 2.43 10.85
CA ARG A 191 5.56 1.98 11.44
C ARG A 191 5.59 0.47 11.65
N ALA A 192 4.47 -0.13 12.09
CA ALA A 192 4.36 -1.57 12.25
C ALA A 192 4.54 -2.31 10.93
N VAL A 193 3.88 -1.86 9.84
CA VAL A 193 4.06 -2.46 8.51
C VAL A 193 5.50 -2.32 8.07
N ARG A 194 6.08 -1.12 8.14
CA ARG A 194 7.45 -0.87 7.70
C ARG A 194 8.46 -1.67 8.52
N ASN A 195 8.30 -1.70 9.84
CA ASN A 195 9.13 -2.51 10.74
C ASN A 195 9.09 -3.99 10.35
N GLY A 196 7.91 -4.55 10.10
CA GLY A 196 7.75 -5.93 9.67
C GLY A 196 8.42 -6.20 8.32
N LEU A 197 8.27 -5.31 7.33
CA LEU A 197 8.91 -5.45 6.01
C LEU A 197 10.45 -5.39 6.09
N LEU A 198 11.00 -4.54 6.98
CA LEU A 198 12.45 -4.47 7.19
C LEU A 198 13.02 -5.70 7.89
N LEU A 199 12.23 -6.36 8.74
CA LEU A 199 12.62 -7.57 9.46
C LEU A 199 12.39 -8.86 8.66
N ALA A 200 11.52 -8.82 7.64
CA ALA A 200 11.15 -9.99 6.84
C ALA A 200 12.22 -10.35 5.82
N GLU A 201 12.32 -11.64 5.51
CA GLU A 201 12.95 -12.08 4.27
C GLU A 201 12.02 -11.74 3.11
N SER A 202 12.42 -10.80 2.25
CA SER A 202 11.61 -10.31 1.15
C SER A 202 12.08 -10.84 -0.20
N ARG A 203 11.19 -10.81 -1.20
CA ARG A 203 11.46 -11.25 -2.57
C ARG A 203 10.83 -10.30 -3.57
N ILE A 204 11.54 -10.07 -4.69
CA ILE A 204 11.03 -9.31 -5.82
C ILE A 204 10.16 -10.21 -6.68
N LEU A 205 9.05 -9.66 -7.14
CA LEU A 205 8.16 -10.25 -8.12
C LEU A 205 8.22 -9.45 -9.41
N GLU A 206 8.21 -10.17 -10.53
CA GLU A 206 8.14 -9.60 -11.89
C GLU A 206 6.91 -10.13 -12.63
N PRO A 207 6.39 -9.40 -13.65
CA PRO A 207 5.29 -9.89 -14.47
C PRO A 207 5.76 -11.06 -15.33
N TRP A 208 4.92 -12.08 -15.43
CA TRP A 208 5.13 -13.27 -16.25
C TRP A 208 4.05 -13.38 -17.31
N PHE A 209 4.43 -13.82 -18.52
CA PHE A 209 3.51 -14.14 -19.59
C PHE A 209 3.38 -15.64 -19.80
N GLU A 210 2.17 -16.09 -20.12
CA GLU A 210 1.94 -17.29 -20.89
C GLU A 210 2.09 -16.94 -22.37
N PHE A 211 2.85 -17.73 -23.10
CA PHE A 211 3.10 -17.51 -24.51
C PHE A 211 2.72 -18.73 -25.39
N GLU A 212 2.33 -18.42 -26.61
CA GLU A 212 2.22 -19.39 -27.71
C GLU A 212 3.04 -18.87 -28.91
N ILE A 213 4.13 -19.59 -29.26
CA ILE A 213 4.99 -19.28 -30.38
C ILE A 213 4.69 -20.26 -31.50
N LYS A 214 4.36 -19.74 -32.70
CA LYS A 214 4.19 -20.50 -33.95
C LYS A 214 5.34 -20.17 -34.88
N LEU A 215 6.11 -21.16 -35.31
CA LEU A 215 7.30 -20.95 -36.15
C LEU A 215 7.62 -22.21 -36.97
N PRO A 216 8.42 -22.07 -38.05
CA PRO A 216 8.89 -23.24 -38.83
C PRO A 216 9.68 -24.21 -37.95
N GLY A 217 9.44 -25.53 -38.12
CA GLY A 217 10.07 -26.59 -37.32
C GLY A 217 11.60 -26.50 -37.24
N ALA A 218 12.24 -26.05 -38.33
CA ALA A 218 13.70 -25.88 -38.37
C ALA A 218 14.23 -24.84 -37.33
N ASN A 219 13.38 -23.89 -36.88
CA ASN A 219 13.76 -22.80 -35.97
C ASN A 219 13.37 -23.07 -34.51
N ILE A 220 12.69 -24.18 -34.20
CA ILE A 220 12.14 -24.49 -32.88
C ILE A 220 13.25 -24.53 -31.81
N GLY A 221 14.41 -25.11 -32.10
CA GLY A 221 15.52 -25.22 -31.18
C GLY A 221 16.09 -23.87 -30.75
N MET A 222 16.05 -22.87 -31.66
CA MET A 222 16.47 -21.50 -31.34
C MET A 222 15.48 -20.85 -30.35
N ALA A 223 14.18 -20.97 -30.63
CA ALA A 223 13.15 -20.45 -29.71
C ALA A 223 13.24 -21.10 -28.32
N MET A 224 13.39 -22.43 -28.27
CA MET A 224 13.56 -23.14 -26.99
C MET A 224 14.79 -22.67 -26.21
N THR A 225 15.91 -22.41 -26.88
CA THR A 225 17.15 -21.92 -26.27
C THR A 225 16.96 -20.51 -25.76
N ASP A 226 16.34 -19.63 -26.54
CA ASP A 226 16.08 -18.24 -26.15
C ASP A 226 15.21 -18.15 -24.88
N ILE A 227 14.08 -18.89 -24.88
CA ILE A 227 13.17 -18.92 -23.73
C ILE A 227 13.87 -19.48 -22.49
N LYS A 228 14.66 -20.56 -22.64
CA LYS A 228 15.38 -21.15 -21.52
C LYS A 228 16.46 -20.21 -20.95
N ASN A 229 17.19 -19.50 -21.82
CA ASN A 229 18.18 -18.51 -21.41
C ASN A 229 17.54 -17.31 -20.68
N GLY A 230 16.29 -16.98 -21.02
CA GLY A 230 15.48 -15.97 -20.32
C GLY A 230 14.74 -16.51 -19.11
N ALA A 231 15.18 -17.62 -18.52
CA ALA A 231 14.54 -18.26 -17.35
C ALA A 231 13.08 -18.71 -17.55
N GLY A 232 12.61 -18.77 -18.80
CA GLY A 232 11.28 -19.28 -19.13
C GLY A 232 11.21 -20.80 -19.11
N SER A 233 10.00 -21.31 -19.06
CA SER A 233 9.67 -22.74 -19.14
C SER A 233 8.70 -22.98 -20.29
N PHE A 234 8.75 -24.17 -20.88
CA PHE A 234 7.88 -24.55 -21.98
C PHE A 234 7.58 -26.06 -21.94
N GLY A 235 6.44 -26.42 -22.53
CA GLY A 235 6.05 -27.82 -22.74
C GLY A 235 6.66 -28.42 -24.01
N GLU A 236 6.24 -29.67 -24.33
CA GLU A 236 6.68 -30.31 -25.54
C GLU A 236 6.15 -29.56 -26.78
N PRO A 237 7.01 -29.31 -27.80
CA PRO A 237 6.59 -28.67 -29.03
C PRO A 237 5.55 -29.53 -29.78
N GLN A 238 4.49 -28.89 -30.21
CA GLN A 238 3.46 -29.54 -31.04
C GLN A 238 3.71 -29.24 -32.51
N VAL A 239 3.56 -30.23 -33.38
CA VAL A 239 3.72 -30.07 -34.85
C VAL A 239 2.34 -29.84 -35.47
N ASP A 240 2.21 -28.73 -36.18
CA ASP A 240 1.00 -28.38 -36.95
C ASP A 240 1.40 -28.10 -38.42
N GLY A 241 1.40 -29.15 -39.24
CA GLY A 241 1.86 -29.09 -40.62
C GLY A 241 3.34 -28.76 -40.76
N GLU A 242 3.67 -27.63 -41.41
CA GLU A 242 5.04 -27.12 -41.55
C GLU A 242 5.49 -26.27 -40.34
N LEU A 243 4.58 -25.93 -39.47
CA LEU A 243 4.84 -25.12 -38.29
C LEU A 243 4.96 -25.97 -37.03
N SER A 244 5.71 -25.48 -36.07
CA SER A 244 5.75 -25.99 -34.71
C SER A 244 5.18 -24.96 -33.78
N ILE A 245 4.43 -25.42 -32.79
CA ILE A 245 3.81 -24.58 -31.72
C ILE A 245 4.54 -24.87 -30.41
N LEU A 246 5.08 -23.84 -29.81
CA LEU A 246 5.72 -23.88 -28.50
C LEU A 246 4.89 -23.06 -27.50
N LYS A 247 4.40 -23.70 -26.44
CA LYS A 247 3.66 -23.04 -25.36
C LYS A 247 4.46 -23.08 -24.06
N GLY A 248 4.36 -22.01 -23.28
CA GLY A 248 5.07 -21.96 -22.02
C GLY A 248 4.83 -20.66 -21.24
N ARG A 249 5.67 -20.43 -20.26
CA ARG A 249 5.69 -19.22 -19.43
C ARG A 249 7.09 -18.63 -19.41
N ALA A 250 7.19 -17.31 -19.45
CA ALA A 250 8.47 -16.62 -19.33
C ALA A 250 8.28 -15.22 -18.70
N PRO A 251 9.34 -14.66 -18.12
CA PRO A 251 9.33 -13.28 -17.65
C PRO A 251 8.96 -12.31 -18.76
N ALA A 252 8.17 -11.29 -18.44
CA ALA A 252 7.71 -10.32 -19.44
C ALA A 252 8.89 -9.63 -20.15
N VAL A 253 9.97 -9.32 -19.43
CA VAL A 253 11.16 -8.66 -20.00
C VAL A 253 11.77 -9.45 -21.18
N VAL A 254 11.66 -10.76 -21.17
CA VAL A 254 12.21 -11.64 -22.22
C VAL A 254 11.35 -11.58 -23.48
N LEU A 255 10.06 -11.37 -23.33
CA LEU A 255 9.07 -11.47 -24.42
C LEU A 255 8.67 -10.12 -25.03
N LEU A 256 8.96 -8.99 -24.37
CA LEU A 256 8.56 -7.66 -24.86
C LEU A 256 9.00 -7.38 -26.31
N ASP A 257 10.26 -7.69 -26.66
CA ASP A 257 10.80 -7.49 -27.99
C ASP A 257 10.97 -8.80 -28.80
N TYR A 258 10.43 -9.90 -28.28
CA TYR A 258 10.70 -11.22 -28.85
C TYR A 258 10.07 -11.42 -30.24
N GLN A 259 8.94 -10.77 -30.53
CA GLN A 259 8.33 -10.81 -31.88
C GLN A 259 9.31 -10.28 -32.94
N ARG A 260 10.06 -9.21 -32.65
CA ARG A 260 11.06 -8.66 -33.59
C ARG A 260 12.20 -9.66 -33.86
N LYS A 261 12.71 -10.29 -32.79
CA LYS A 261 13.74 -11.32 -32.85
C LYS A 261 13.24 -12.53 -33.61
N LEU A 262 12.03 -13.01 -33.34
CA LEU A 262 11.36 -14.12 -33.97
C LEU A 262 11.19 -13.89 -35.49
N THR A 263 10.72 -12.71 -35.87
CA THR A 263 10.57 -12.28 -37.28
C THR A 263 11.91 -12.32 -38.01
N SER A 264 12.98 -11.87 -37.40
CA SER A 264 14.31 -11.84 -38.01
C SER A 264 14.84 -13.21 -38.38
N TYR A 265 14.82 -14.19 -37.47
CA TYR A 265 15.41 -15.51 -37.78
C TYR A 265 14.44 -16.49 -38.46
N THR A 266 13.14 -16.21 -38.46
CA THR A 266 12.14 -17.03 -39.20
C THR A 266 11.80 -16.49 -40.59
N GLY A 267 12.39 -15.34 -40.99
CA GLY A 267 12.05 -14.68 -42.24
C GLY A 267 10.60 -14.21 -42.29
N GLY A 268 10.05 -13.75 -41.20
CA GLY A 268 8.67 -13.25 -41.06
C GLY A 268 7.60 -14.34 -40.89
N ARG A 269 7.99 -15.62 -40.77
CA ARG A 269 7.04 -16.74 -40.63
C ARG A 269 6.77 -17.13 -39.18
N GLY A 270 7.43 -16.48 -38.22
CA GLY A 270 7.22 -16.69 -36.80
C GLY A 270 6.23 -15.69 -36.22
N HIS A 271 5.37 -16.17 -35.33
CA HIS A 271 4.41 -15.34 -34.59
C HIS A 271 4.39 -15.75 -33.14
N ILE A 272 4.31 -14.77 -32.25
CA ILE A 272 4.13 -14.97 -30.80
C ILE A 272 2.85 -14.30 -30.34
N SER A 273 2.11 -14.98 -29.48
CA SER A 273 0.98 -14.44 -28.71
C SER A 273 1.29 -14.58 -27.25
N CYS A 274 1.07 -13.53 -26.48
CA CYS A 274 1.36 -13.47 -25.05
C CYS A 274 0.12 -13.02 -24.28
N VAL A 275 -0.11 -13.63 -23.11
CA VAL A 275 -1.15 -13.24 -22.16
C VAL A 275 -0.49 -13.09 -20.79
N LEU A 276 -0.80 -12.01 -20.07
CA LEU A 276 -0.26 -11.80 -18.72
C LEU A 276 -0.74 -12.89 -17.77
N ALA A 277 0.21 -13.65 -17.21
CA ALA A 277 -0.06 -14.74 -16.26
C ALA A 277 -0.05 -14.26 -14.79
N GLY A 278 0.18 -12.96 -14.57
CA GLY A 278 0.34 -12.37 -13.25
C GLY A 278 1.80 -12.15 -12.88
N TYR A 279 2.04 -12.00 -11.58
CA TYR A 279 3.37 -11.77 -11.01
C TYR A 279 3.93 -13.06 -10.40
N ASP A 280 5.22 -13.32 -10.62
CA ASP A 280 5.94 -14.45 -10.01
C ASP A 280 7.37 -14.03 -9.67
N THR A 281 8.12 -14.91 -9.03
CA THR A 281 9.48 -14.65 -8.55
C THR A 281 10.37 -14.09 -9.67
N CYS A 282 11.07 -12.98 -9.36
CA CYS A 282 12.03 -12.38 -10.29
C CYS A 282 13.22 -13.32 -10.50
N HIS A 283 13.57 -13.57 -11.76
CA HIS A 283 14.64 -14.51 -12.12
C HIS A 283 16.05 -14.00 -11.84
N ASN A 284 16.24 -12.67 -11.79
CA ASN A 284 17.54 -12.02 -11.62
C ASN A 284 17.52 -10.96 -10.49
N GLN A 285 16.85 -11.27 -9.40
CA GLN A 285 16.62 -10.37 -8.26
C GLN A 285 17.88 -9.61 -7.81
N ASP A 286 19.02 -10.29 -7.68
CA ASP A 286 20.26 -9.68 -7.18
C ASP A 286 20.82 -8.59 -8.11
N GLU A 287 20.57 -8.71 -9.41
CA GLU A 287 20.97 -7.70 -10.39
C GLU A 287 20.08 -6.47 -10.28
N ILE A 288 18.76 -6.69 -10.13
CA ILE A 288 17.78 -5.62 -9.99
C ILE A 288 18.01 -4.82 -8.70
N ILE A 289 18.29 -5.49 -7.58
CA ILE A 289 18.63 -4.82 -6.32
C ILE A 289 19.87 -3.92 -6.49
N LYS A 290 20.92 -4.42 -7.14
CA LYS A 290 22.14 -3.65 -7.40
C LYS A 290 21.91 -2.48 -8.34
N GLN A 291 21.05 -2.65 -9.34
CA GLN A 291 20.73 -1.61 -10.33
C GLN A 291 19.94 -0.47 -9.72
N ILE A 292 18.91 -0.78 -8.92
CA ILE A 292 18.03 0.21 -8.30
C ILE A 292 18.72 0.86 -7.10
N ALA A 293 19.51 0.08 -6.34
CA ALA A 293 20.28 0.53 -5.16
C ALA A 293 19.42 1.34 -4.16
N TYR A 294 18.20 0.88 -3.90
CA TYR A 294 17.29 1.52 -2.94
C TYR A 294 17.84 1.32 -1.52
N ASP A 295 17.86 2.39 -0.75
CA ASP A 295 18.21 2.36 0.67
C ASP A 295 16.93 2.53 1.52
N PRO A 296 16.45 1.46 2.15
CA PRO A 296 15.23 1.53 2.95
C PRO A 296 15.36 2.35 4.25
N ASP A 297 16.59 2.54 4.76
CA ASP A 297 16.85 3.33 5.97
C ASP A 297 16.84 4.84 5.68
N SER A 298 17.06 5.25 4.44
CA SER A 298 17.04 6.65 4.02
C SER A 298 15.66 7.14 3.56
N ASP A 299 14.65 6.27 3.51
CA ASP A 299 13.29 6.64 3.11
C ASP A 299 12.55 7.34 4.26
N GLU A 300 12.61 8.68 4.27
CA GLU A 300 11.95 9.52 5.29
C GLU A 300 10.41 9.43 5.25
N LEU A 301 9.84 9.06 4.12
CA LEU A 301 8.38 8.95 3.95
C LEU A 301 7.82 7.66 4.57
N GLU A 302 8.65 6.61 4.65
CA GLU A 302 8.28 5.29 5.15
C GLU A 302 9.25 4.79 6.20
N THR A 303 9.23 5.41 7.37
CA THR A 303 10.11 4.99 8.47
C THR A 303 9.55 3.79 9.23
N GLY A 304 10.40 2.81 9.54
CA GLY A 304 10.13 1.71 10.48
C GLY A 304 10.46 2.05 11.94
N ASP A 305 11.06 3.21 12.16
CA ASP A 305 11.45 3.68 13.49
C ASP A 305 10.22 4.03 14.30
N SER A 306 10.24 3.76 15.59
CA SER A 306 9.15 4.05 16.52
C SER A 306 9.51 5.22 17.45
N VAL A 307 8.47 5.88 17.96
CA VAL A 307 8.61 7.02 18.90
C VAL A 307 8.16 6.58 20.26
N PHE A 308 9.08 6.54 21.22
CA PHE A 308 8.81 6.24 22.63
C PHE A 308 8.98 7.48 23.49
N CYS A 309 8.21 7.57 24.56
CA CYS A 309 8.39 8.64 25.53
C CYS A 309 9.47 8.28 26.54
N CYS A 310 10.47 9.15 26.68
CA CYS A 310 11.52 9.02 27.65
C CYS A 310 11.68 10.36 28.40
N HIS A 311 11.43 10.36 29.71
CA HIS A 311 11.54 11.54 30.57
C HIS A 311 10.73 12.78 30.06
N GLY A 312 9.55 12.53 29.47
CA GLY A 312 8.68 13.62 28.97
C GLY A 312 9.06 14.15 27.58
N ALA A 313 9.99 13.49 26.86
CA ALA A 313 10.35 13.82 25.49
C ALA A 313 10.21 12.60 24.58
N GLY A 314 9.73 12.78 23.36
CA GLY A 314 9.71 11.74 22.34
C GLY A 314 11.14 11.37 21.96
N ARG A 315 11.46 10.08 22.02
CA ARG A 315 12.73 9.50 21.56
C ARG A 315 12.47 8.56 20.40
N ILE A 316 13.16 8.77 19.29
CA ILE A 316 13.13 7.87 18.15
C ILE A 316 13.96 6.64 18.48
N ILE A 317 13.38 5.46 18.37
CA ILE A 317 14.02 4.15 18.49
C ILE A 317 14.02 3.52 17.10
N ARG A 318 15.22 3.13 16.65
CA ARG A 318 15.42 2.53 15.34
C ARG A 318 14.64 1.21 15.21
N TRP A 319 14.19 0.91 14.01
CA TRP A 319 13.33 -0.25 13.71
C TRP A 319 13.86 -1.61 14.22
N ASP A 320 15.18 -1.82 14.22
CA ASP A 320 15.82 -3.05 14.69
C ASP A 320 15.83 -3.19 16.23
N GLN A 321 15.62 -2.09 16.97
CA GLN A 321 15.59 -2.05 18.42
C GLN A 321 14.19 -1.92 19.01
N VAL A 322 13.15 -1.74 18.19
CA VAL A 322 11.77 -1.52 18.67
C VAL A 322 11.28 -2.65 19.59
N LYS A 323 11.65 -3.89 19.28
CA LYS A 323 11.26 -5.09 20.09
C LYS A 323 11.80 -5.07 21.53
N GLU A 324 12.88 -4.34 21.80
CA GLU A 324 13.45 -4.21 23.16
C GLU A 324 12.69 -3.17 24.00
N HIS A 325 11.95 -2.28 23.35
CA HIS A 325 11.28 -1.15 23.98
C HIS A 325 9.74 -1.26 23.97
N MET A 326 9.15 -2.16 23.20
CA MET A 326 7.70 -2.33 23.08
C MET A 326 7.04 -2.64 24.43
N HIS A 327 5.82 -2.17 24.62
CA HIS A 327 5.06 -2.34 25.85
C HIS A 327 4.18 -3.59 25.86
N ILE A 328 3.84 -4.13 24.70
CA ILE A 328 3.13 -5.39 24.51
C ILE A 328 4.17 -6.48 24.21
N PRO A 329 4.11 -7.68 24.84
CA PRO A 329 4.99 -8.79 24.50
C PRO A 329 4.83 -9.24 23.05
N ALA A 330 5.91 -9.80 22.45
CA ALA A 330 5.86 -10.38 21.11
C ALA A 330 4.83 -11.52 21.01
N MET A 331 3.98 -11.46 20.00
CA MET A 331 2.84 -12.36 19.80
C MET A 331 3.15 -13.56 18.89
N LEU A 332 4.11 -13.41 17.96
CA LEU A 332 4.38 -14.43 16.93
C LEU A 332 4.77 -15.80 17.51
N ARG A 333 5.58 -15.83 18.58
CA ARG A 333 6.03 -17.08 19.20
C ARG A 333 4.90 -17.88 19.83
N ASP A 334 3.92 -17.22 20.42
CA ASP A 334 2.80 -17.86 21.09
C ASP A 334 1.83 -18.48 20.07
N ILE A 335 1.63 -17.81 18.94
CA ILE A 335 0.76 -18.28 17.84
C ILE A 335 1.35 -19.48 17.11
N ASP A 336 2.66 -19.51 16.85
CA ASP A 336 3.32 -20.64 16.22
C ASP A 336 3.35 -21.87 17.15
N ALA A 337 3.47 -21.67 18.46
CA ALA A 337 3.39 -22.74 19.45
C ALA A 337 1.99 -23.37 19.52
N GLU A 338 0.91 -22.58 19.41
CA GLU A 338 -0.46 -23.07 19.36
C GLU A 338 -0.75 -23.88 18.08
N ASN A 339 -0.26 -23.42 16.92
CA ASN A 339 -0.42 -24.12 15.64
C ASN A 339 0.39 -25.43 15.56
N CYS A 340 1.56 -25.50 16.18
CA CYS A 340 2.35 -26.75 16.28
C CYS A 340 1.71 -27.78 17.22
N SER A 341 0.97 -27.36 18.23
CA SER A 341 0.28 -28.28 19.18
C SER A 341 -1.01 -28.86 18.61
N GLY A 342 -1.57 -28.27 17.56
CA GLY A 342 -2.82 -28.72 16.92
C GLY A 342 -2.70 -29.92 15.98
N GLN A 343 -1.50 -30.43 15.66
CA GLN A 343 -1.31 -31.56 14.73
C GLN A 343 -1.15 -32.95 15.38
N SER A 344 -1.30 -33.11 16.69
CA SER A 344 -1.29 -34.41 17.32
C SER A 344 -2.57 -34.67 18.14
N SER A 345 -3.46 -35.46 17.51
CA SER A 345 -4.47 -36.36 18.10
C SER A 345 -5.49 -35.83 19.13
N GLY A 346 -6.79 -35.94 18.74
CA GLY A 346 -7.88 -36.45 19.58
C GLY A 346 -8.36 -35.56 20.71
N VAL A 347 -9.54 -34.99 20.46
CA VAL A 347 -10.60 -34.65 21.45
C VAL A 347 -10.20 -34.81 22.94
N ARG A 348 -9.89 -33.72 23.58
CA ARG A 348 -10.19 -33.46 24.99
C ARG A 348 -10.57 -32.01 25.17
N ALA A 349 -11.84 -31.78 25.52
CA ALA A 349 -12.26 -30.55 26.14
C ALA A 349 -11.45 -30.37 27.42
N GLY A 350 -10.56 -29.36 27.42
CA GLY A 350 -9.72 -29.01 28.55
C GLY A 350 -9.57 -27.51 28.61
N THR A 351 -10.25 -26.92 29.58
CA THR A 351 -10.02 -25.60 30.23
C THR A 351 -9.00 -24.71 29.54
N MET A 352 -9.50 -23.62 29.01
CA MET A 352 -8.69 -22.46 28.55
C MET A 352 -7.71 -22.07 29.67
N SER A 353 -6.43 -22.36 29.46
CA SER A 353 -5.35 -21.77 30.25
C SER A 353 -5.40 -20.26 30.01
N ALA A 354 -5.56 -19.52 31.10
CA ALA A 354 -5.55 -18.07 31.11
C ALA A 354 -4.29 -17.56 30.40
N GLY A 355 -4.49 -16.94 29.23
CA GLY A 355 -3.45 -16.19 28.54
C GLY A 355 -2.83 -15.20 29.51
N ARG A 356 -1.52 -14.98 29.40
CA ARG A 356 -0.80 -13.93 30.13
C ARG A 356 -1.60 -12.64 30.00
N LYS A 357 -2.11 -12.14 31.12
CA LYS A 357 -2.82 -10.85 31.17
C LYS A 357 -1.88 -9.82 30.55
N LEU A 358 -2.29 -9.25 29.42
CA LEU A 358 -1.71 -8.00 28.91
C LEU A 358 -1.72 -6.99 30.02
N THR A 359 -0.67 -6.18 30.10
CA THR A 359 -0.51 -5.17 31.15
C THR A 359 -1.80 -4.38 31.33
N SER A 360 -2.30 -4.32 32.53
CA SER A 360 -3.58 -3.66 32.85
C SER A 360 -3.49 -2.15 32.60
N GLU A 361 -4.64 -1.47 32.43
CA GLU A 361 -4.71 0.00 32.35
C GLU A 361 -3.98 0.68 33.54
N ALA A 362 -3.97 0.01 34.70
CA ALA A 362 -3.24 0.46 35.88
C ALA A 362 -1.72 0.45 35.67
N GLU A 363 -1.18 -0.52 34.96
CA GLU A 363 0.26 -0.59 34.63
C GLU A 363 0.65 0.43 33.56
N LEU A 364 -0.22 0.70 32.59
CA LEU A 364 -0.03 1.81 31.63
C LEU A 364 -0.03 3.16 32.33
N LEU A 365 -0.95 3.35 33.30
CA LEU A 365 -0.99 4.55 34.12
C LEU A 365 0.28 4.70 34.96
N ALA A 366 0.80 3.60 35.51
CA ALA A 366 2.05 3.59 36.29
C ALA A 366 3.27 3.89 35.38
N ILE A 367 3.31 3.38 34.16
CA ILE A 367 4.34 3.71 33.16
C ILE A 367 4.25 5.20 32.80
N PHE A 368 3.04 5.68 32.56
CA PHE A 368 2.79 7.08 32.25
C PHE A 368 3.18 8.03 33.40
N GLU A 369 2.76 7.73 34.64
CA GLU A 369 3.14 8.51 35.83
C GLU A 369 4.65 8.50 36.07
N ARG A 370 5.33 7.38 35.80
CA ARG A 370 6.79 7.29 35.90
C ARG A 370 7.50 8.12 34.82
N THR A 371 6.90 8.29 33.67
CA THR A 371 7.49 8.99 32.53
C THR A 371 7.21 10.48 32.55
N TYR A 372 5.99 10.87 32.94
CA TYR A 372 5.51 12.26 32.91
C TYR A 372 5.35 12.91 34.32
N GLY A 373 5.58 12.13 35.38
CA GLY A 373 5.32 12.57 36.76
C GLY A 373 3.86 12.39 37.20
N SER A 374 3.61 12.50 38.52
CA SER A 374 2.28 12.29 39.07
C SER A 374 1.26 13.29 38.51
N ILE A 375 0.14 12.78 38.04
CA ILE A 375 -0.98 13.60 37.55
C ILE A 375 -1.63 14.27 38.78
N ASP A 376 -1.41 15.56 38.94
CA ASP A 376 -2.06 16.36 39.98
C ASP A 376 -3.56 16.47 39.64
N LYS A 377 -4.39 15.60 40.25
CA LYS A 377 -5.83 15.45 39.96
C LYS A 377 -6.64 16.73 40.29
N ASP A 378 -6.04 17.71 40.97
CA ASP A 378 -6.73 18.91 41.41
C ASP A 378 -6.53 20.15 40.53
N LYS A 379 -5.58 20.14 39.58
CA LYS A 379 -5.39 21.29 38.67
C LYS A 379 -6.36 21.37 37.48
N GLY A 380 -7.17 20.33 37.25
CA GLY A 380 -8.13 20.26 36.12
C GLY A 380 -9.55 20.69 36.43
N LYS A 381 -9.91 20.99 37.69
CA LYS A 381 -11.26 21.44 38.06
C LYS A 381 -11.41 22.96 38.04
N LYS A 382 -11.07 23.62 36.93
CA LYS A 382 -11.82 24.84 36.58
C LYS A 382 -13.16 24.37 36.03
N ARG A 383 -14.20 24.40 36.87
CA ARG A 383 -15.59 24.25 36.46
C ARG A 383 -15.82 25.19 35.26
N LYS A 384 -16.06 24.65 34.08
CA LYS A 384 -16.66 25.40 32.98
C LYS A 384 -18.01 25.89 33.54
N ALA A 385 -18.15 27.19 33.64
CA ALA A 385 -19.42 27.81 34.02
C ALA A 385 -20.51 27.27 33.07
N LYS A 386 -21.68 26.95 33.60
CA LYS A 386 -22.81 26.55 32.75
C LYS A 386 -23.06 27.72 31.79
N PRO A 387 -23.29 27.44 30.49
CA PRO A 387 -23.62 28.47 29.50
C PRO A 387 -24.81 29.30 30.00
N SER A 388 -24.76 30.60 29.78
CA SER A 388 -25.85 31.50 30.10
C SER A 388 -27.09 31.19 29.24
N GLU A 389 -28.27 31.57 29.70
CA GLU A 389 -29.53 31.32 28.98
C GLU A 389 -29.53 31.93 27.57
N SER A 390 -28.77 32.98 27.33
CA SER A 390 -28.54 33.59 26.01
C SER A 390 -27.68 32.74 25.10
N GLU A 391 -26.69 32.04 25.61
CA GLU A 391 -25.82 31.11 24.85
C GLU A 391 -26.57 29.83 24.51
N TYR A 392 -27.48 29.36 25.41
CA TYR A 392 -28.38 28.24 25.11
C TYR A 392 -29.35 28.56 23.97
N ARG A 393 -29.93 29.76 23.97
CA ARG A 393 -30.81 30.22 22.87
C ARG A 393 -30.09 30.31 21.53
N ALA A 394 -28.89 30.88 21.52
CA ALA A 394 -28.07 30.95 20.30
C ALA A 394 -27.67 29.58 19.77
N MET A 395 -27.45 28.59 20.65
CA MET A 395 -27.13 27.22 20.27
C MET A 395 -28.35 26.46 19.72
N GLU A 396 -29.54 26.77 20.23
CA GLU A 396 -30.79 26.19 19.77
C GLU A 396 -31.26 26.79 18.42
N GLU A 397 -31.06 28.09 18.21
CA GLU A 397 -31.28 28.76 16.94
C GLU A 397 -30.32 28.25 15.83
N ARG A 398 -29.07 27.98 16.18
CA ARG A 398 -28.11 27.32 15.27
C ARG A 398 -28.52 25.90 14.91
N LYS A 399 -29.03 25.09 15.85
CA LYS A 399 -29.57 23.75 15.58
C LYS A 399 -30.79 23.80 14.66
N GLN A 400 -31.67 24.77 14.85
CA GLN A 400 -32.87 24.93 14.00
C GLN A 400 -32.51 25.43 12.58
N SER A 401 -31.46 26.22 12.41
CA SER A 401 -30.98 26.65 11.08
C SER A 401 -30.33 25.51 10.32
N LEU A 402 -29.57 24.64 11.00
CA LEU A 402 -29.01 23.43 10.40
C LEU A 402 -30.12 22.45 9.97
N HIS A 403 -31.17 22.24 10.78
CA HIS A 403 -32.31 21.41 10.41
C HIS A 403 -33.17 22.00 9.26
N ARG A 404 -33.09 23.32 9.00
CA ARG A 404 -33.72 23.93 7.82
C ARG A 404 -32.93 23.67 6.54
N LEU A 405 -31.61 23.56 6.61
CA LEU A 405 -30.77 23.21 5.46
C LEU A 405 -30.98 21.76 5.02
N ASP A 406 -31.14 20.82 5.95
CA ASP A 406 -31.44 19.42 5.65
C ASP A 406 -32.79 19.18 4.93
N ARG A 407 -33.73 20.16 4.97
CA ARG A 407 -35.03 20.04 4.30
C ARG A 407 -35.05 20.57 2.86
N VAL A 408 -33.98 21.21 2.40
CA VAL A 408 -33.89 21.83 1.06
C VAL A 408 -33.03 21.03 0.10
N ALA A 409 -32.21 20.12 0.60
CA ALA A 409 -31.40 19.25 -0.24
C ALA A 409 -32.18 18.02 -0.71
N SER A 410 -32.26 17.79 -2.02
CA SER A 410 -32.70 16.50 -2.56
C SER A 410 -31.74 15.40 -2.23
N PRO A 411 -32.16 14.12 -2.10
CA PRO A 411 -31.32 13.02 -1.64
C PRO A 411 -30.10 12.70 -2.54
N ASP A 412 -30.01 13.33 -3.72
CA ASP A 412 -28.94 13.08 -4.69
C ASP A 412 -27.94 14.25 -4.84
N THR A 413 -27.99 15.26 -3.96
CA THR A 413 -27.11 16.42 -4.06
C THR A 413 -26.02 16.36 -2.99
N HIS A 414 -24.79 16.03 -3.38
CA HIS A 414 -23.61 16.11 -2.52
C HIS A 414 -22.96 17.49 -2.67
N PHE A 415 -22.84 18.23 -1.57
CA PHE A 415 -22.05 19.46 -1.54
C PHE A 415 -20.64 19.13 -1.00
N VAL A 416 -19.65 19.28 -1.87
CA VAL A 416 -18.23 19.28 -1.44
C VAL A 416 -17.88 20.71 -1.06
N VAL A 417 -17.64 20.96 0.23
CA VAL A 417 -17.26 22.27 0.73
C VAL A 417 -15.75 22.26 1.00
N ASP A 418 -15.00 23.04 0.23
CA ASP A 418 -13.61 23.32 0.51
C ASP A 418 -13.51 24.24 1.74
N GLY A 419 -12.95 23.71 2.83
CA GLY A 419 -12.82 24.42 4.12
C GLY A 419 -12.01 25.72 3.99
N TYR A 420 -11.04 25.79 3.09
CA TYR A 420 -10.24 26.98 2.84
C TYR A 420 -11.06 28.11 2.18
N ASN A 421 -11.93 27.76 1.25
CA ASN A 421 -12.84 28.70 0.61
C ASN A 421 -13.92 29.18 1.58
N LEU A 422 -14.40 28.35 2.50
CA LEU A 422 -15.36 28.74 3.53
C LEU A 422 -14.77 29.78 4.48
N ILE A 423 -13.53 29.59 4.94
CA ILE A 423 -12.80 30.52 5.81
C ILE A 423 -12.62 31.88 5.13
N ASN A 424 -12.35 31.91 3.82
CA ASN A 424 -12.17 33.13 3.07
C ASN A 424 -13.47 33.85 2.66
N ALA A 425 -14.58 33.12 2.60
CA ALA A 425 -15.90 33.69 2.25
C ALA A 425 -16.61 34.36 3.45
N GLU A 426 -16.31 33.95 4.68
CA GLU A 426 -16.90 34.49 5.90
C GLU A 426 -15.97 35.54 6.51
N PRO A 427 -16.36 36.83 6.57
CA PRO A 427 -15.49 37.91 7.08
C PRO A 427 -14.96 37.68 8.50
N HIS A 428 -15.79 37.09 9.35
CA HIS A 428 -15.43 36.80 10.74
C HIS A 428 -14.39 35.66 10.89
N MET A 429 -14.50 34.65 10.03
CA MET A 429 -13.54 33.54 9.99
C MET A 429 -12.19 33.97 9.42
N LYS A 430 -12.20 34.90 8.47
CA LYS A 430 -10.99 35.50 7.91
C LYS A 430 -10.20 36.34 8.93
N GLU A 431 -10.89 37.01 9.81
CA GLU A 431 -10.30 37.82 10.88
C GLU A 431 -9.68 36.92 11.98
N LEU A 432 -10.34 35.82 12.31
CA LEU A 432 -9.80 34.78 13.22
C LEU A 432 -8.57 34.07 12.64
N ALA A 433 -8.57 33.76 11.36
CA ALA A 433 -7.43 33.12 10.69
C ALA A 433 -6.19 34.04 10.60
N HIS A 434 -6.38 35.34 10.65
CA HIS A 434 -5.28 36.33 10.71
C HIS A 434 -4.73 36.59 12.12
N THR A 435 -5.51 36.28 13.16
CA THR A 435 -5.13 36.55 14.56
C THR A 435 -4.60 35.35 15.29
N ASP A 436 -4.90 34.12 14.86
CA ASP A 436 -4.50 32.90 15.57
C ASP A 436 -4.30 31.71 14.60
N ILE A 437 -3.10 31.60 14.02
CA ILE A 437 -2.70 30.51 13.10
C ILE A 437 -2.45 29.19 13.88
N GLY A 438 -2.72 29.15 15.17
CA GLY A 438 -2.48 28.02 16.07
C GLY A 438 -3.68 27.51 16.85
N ALA A 439 -4.90 27.92 16.52
CA ALA A 439 -6.12 27.47 17.21
C ALA A 439 -6.97 26.53 16.34
#